data_72f73104f4bcb14ff41ccb7a824382c2
#
_entry.id   72f73104f4bcb14ff41ccb7a824382c2
#
_cell.length_a   1.000
_cell.length_b   1.000
_cell.length_c   1.000
_cell.angle_alpha   90.00
_cell.angle_beta   90.00
_cell.angle_gamma   90.00
#
_symmetry.space_group_name_H-M   'P 1'
#
loop_
_entity.id
_entity.type
_entity.pdbx_description
1 polymer ?
#
loop_
_entity_poly.entity_id
_entity_poly.type
_entity_poly.pdbx_seq_one_letter_code
_entity_poly.pdbx_strand_id
1 'polypeptide(L)'
;YCNFKSMIESYKRKIYLQDNYDAIIIGSGMGSMTTAALLSKEGRKVLVLERHYVAGGFTHVFKRNGYEWDVGIHYIGEVQNLNSPIRKMFDYVTDRNLEWEDMGDIYDRIIIGDKTYDFVKGVENFKNKLISYFPDESSAIENYIQMVFDCNKAMKKFYIEKALPSFISSLFGYFLRKKYLKYSSKTTFEVISSLTQNQELIKVLTA
;
A
#
# COMPACT_ATOMS: atom_id res chain seq x y z
N TYR A 1 -20.08 -5.52 -0.27
CA TYR A 1 -19.84 -6.90 0.21
C TYR A 1 -19.88 -7.81 -1.00
N CYS A 2 -18.71 -8.01 -1.62
CA CYS A 2 -18.59 -9.05 -2.63
C CYS A 2 -18.82 -10.39 -1.95
N ASN A 3 -19.82 -11.13 -2.39
CA ASN A 3 -20.15 -12.48 -1.91
C ASN A 3 -19.07 -13.47 -2.39
N PHE A 4 -17.82 -13.26 -1.98
CA PHE A 4 -16.75 -14.26 -2.06
C PHE A 4 -16.97 -15.34 -0.99
N LYS A 5 -18.20 -15.86 -0.97
CA LYS A 5 -18.48 -17.05 -0.18
C LYS A 5 -17.80 -18.21 -0.88
N SER A 6 -16.71 -18.69 -0.31
CA SER A 6 -16.21 -20.04 -0.52
C SER A 6 -15.04 -20.32 -1.48
N MET A 7 -14.00 -19.50 -1.54
CA MET A 7 -12.77 -20.03 -2.17
C MET A 7 -11.51 -19.92 -1.30
N ILE A 8 -11.62 -19.63 -0.03
CA ILE A 8 -10.51 -19.86 0.91
C ILE A 8 -10.75 -21.25 1.52
N GLU A 9 -10.39 -22.27 0.79
CA GLU A 9 -10.27 -23.59 1.39
C GLU A 9 -8.88 -23.70 2.03
N SER A 10 -8.84 -23.89 3.35
CA SER A 10 -7.63 -24.35 3.99
C SER A 10 -7.23 -25.68 3.36
N TYR A 11 -5.92 -25.88 3.19
CA TYR A 11 -5.38 -27.12 2.63
C TYR A 11 -6.02 -28.33 3.30
N LYS A 12 -6.81 -29.06 2.54
CA LYS A 12 -7.36 -30.37 2.91
C LYS A 12 -6.51 -31.41 2.21
N ARG A 13 -6.15 -32.49 2.90
CA ARG A 13 -5.34 -33.64 2.38
C ARG A 13 -5.84 -34.24 1.06
N LYS A 14 -6.96 -33.74 0.50
CA LYS A 14 -7.59 -34.19 -0.75
C LYS A 14 -7.31 -33.30 -1.96
N ILE A 15 -6.48 -32.25 -1.82
CA ILE A 15 -6.07 -31.46 -2.99
C ILE A 15 -5.04 -32.28 -3.73
N TYR A 16 -5.42 -32.74 -4.91
CA TYR A 16 -4.49 -33.43 -5.83
C TYR A 16 -3.58 -32.33 -6.43
N LEU A 17 -2.31 -32.37 -6.04
CA LEU A 17 -1.29 -31.58 -6.71
C LEU A 17 -1.08 -32.17 -8.11
N GLN A 18 -0.87 -31.30 -9.09
CA GLN A 18 -0.48 -31.72 -10.43
C GLN A 18 1.00 -32.11 -10.43
N ASP A 19 1.40 -32.97 -11.35
CA ASP A 19 2.79 -33.44 -11.44
C ASP A 19 3.77 -32.38 -11.91
N ASN A 20 3.25 -31.33 -12.63
CA ASN A 20 4.07 -30.29 -13.21
C ASN A 20 3.42 -28.92 -13.03
N TYR A 21 4.24 -27.92 -12.67
CA TYR A 21 3.91 -26.50 -12.61
C TYR A 21 4.95 -25.70 -13.37
N ASP A 22 4.51 -24.64 -14.07
CA ASP A 22 5.41 -23.70 -14.73
C ASP A 22 6.06 -22.74 -13.71
N ALA A 23 5.36 -22.44 -12.61
CA ALA A 23 5.85 -21.60 -11.53
C ALA A 23 5.34 -22.06 -10.16
N ILE A 24 6.21 -21.97 -9.16
CA ILE A 24 5.88 -22.14 -7.74
C ILE A 24 6.14 -20.82 -7.03
N ILE A 25 5.11 -20.27 -6.39
CA ILE A 25 5.17 -18.99 -5.68
C ILE A 25 5.06 -19.26 -4.19
N ILE A 26 6.00 -18.74 -3.41
CA ILE A 26 6.04 -18.92 -1.95
C ILE A 26 5.45 -17.69 -1.26
N GLY A 27 4.38 -17.91 -0.50
CA GLY A 27 3.58 -16.86 0.15
C GLY A 27 2.40 -16.41 -0.71
N SER A 28 1.37 -15.90 -0.06
CA SER A 28 0.13 -15.41 -0.69
C SER A 28 -0.14 -13.92 -0.43
N GLY A 29 0.89 -13.13 -0.16
CA GLY A 29 0.75 -11.66 -0.08
C GLY A 29 0.40 -11.06 -1.44
N MET A 30 0.03 -9.78 -1.46
CA MET A 30 -0.46 -9.10 -2.68
C MET A 30 0.47 -9.22 -3.89
N GLY A 31 1.79 -9.09 -3.71
CA GLY A 31 2.75 -9.26 -4.80
C GLY A 31 2.74 -10.66 -5.39
N SER A 32 2.70 -11.68 -4.53
CA SER A 32 2.63 -13.09 -4.91
C SER A 32 1.33 -13.43 -5.63
N MET A 33 0.19 -12.98 -5.09
CA MET A 33 -1.11 -13.23 -5.69
C MET A 33 -1.28 -12.51 -7.03
N THR A 34 -0.80 -11.28 -7.15
CA THR A 34 -0.77 -10.54 -8.42
C THR A 34 0.09 -11.29 -9.46
N THR A 35 1.28 -11.73 -9.07
CA THR A 35 2.17 -12.50 -9.96
C THR A 35 1.52 -13.81 -10.40
N ALA A 36 0.89 -14.54 -9.47
CA ALA A 36 0.17 -15.78 -9.77
C ALA A 36 -0.96 -15.53 -10.77
N ALA A 37 -1.77 -14.50 -10.53
CA ALA A 37 -2.88 -14.14 -11.42
C ALA A 37 -2.39 -13.76 -12.83
N LEU A 38 -1.34 -12.95 -12.95
CA LEU A 38 -0.76 -12.57 -14.23
C LEU A 38 -0.23 -13.78 -14.99
N LEU A 39 0.55 -14.65 -14.35
CA LEU A 39 1.07 -15.85 -14.98
C LEU A 39 -0.06 -16.81 -15.40
N SER A 40 -1.10 -16.96 -14.58
CA SER A 40 -2.26 -17.80 -14.92
C SER A 40 -3.04 -17.25 -16.11
N LYS A 41 -3.16 -15.93 -16.25
CA LYS A 41 -3.77 -15.28 -17.42
C LYS A 41 -2.96 -15.51 -18.71
N GLU A 42 -1.65 -15.69 -18.58
CA GLU A 42 -0.77 -16.10 -19.69
C GLU A 42 -0.78 -17.64 -19.93
N GLY A 43 -1.73 -18.35 -19.33
CA GLY A 43 -1.88 -19.80 -19.50
C GLY A 43 -0.87 -20.65 -18.72
N ARG A 44 -0.10 -20.08 -17.81
CA ARG A 44 0.86 -20.81 -16.99
C ARG A 44 0.17 -21.55 -15.84
N LYS A 45 0.63 -22.75 -15.56
CA LYS A 45 0.23 -23.51 -14.37
C LYS A 45 1.02 -23.01 -13.17
N VAL A 46 0.31 -22.41 -12.21
CA VAL A 46 0.95 -21.80 -11.05
C VAL A 46 0.49 -22.48 -9.76
N LEU A 47 1.46 -22.81 -8.89
CA LEU A 47 1.21 -23.25 -7.52
C LEU A 47 1.61 -22.16 -6.55
N VAL A 48 0.68 -21.78 -5.66
CA VAL A 48 0.96 -20.85 -4.56
C VAL A 48 1.01 -21.63 -3.26
N LEU A 49 2.13 -21.53 -2.54
CA LEU A 49 2.34 -22.16 -1.23
C LEU A 49 2.23 -21.08 -0.15
N GLU A 50 1.27 -21.24 0.76
CA GLU A 50 1.06 -20.35 1.90
C GLU A 50 1.23 -21.11 3.21
N ARG A 51 2.03 -20.56 4.13
CA ARG A 51 2.27 -21.16 5.45
C ARG A 51 1.18 -20.82 6.46
N HIS A 52 0.57 -19.65 6.31
CA HIS A 52 -0.50 -19.18 7.20
C HIS A 52 -1.79 -19.92 6.89
N TYR A 53 -2.66 -20.07 7.88
CA TYR A 53 -3.96 -20.76 7.72
C TYR A 53 -4.97 -19.96 6.87
N VAL A 54 -4.70 -18.67 6.62
CA VAL A 54 -5.47 -17.78 5.72
C VAL A 54 -4.54 -17.19 4.69
N ALA A 55 -4.94 -17.21 3.42
CA ALA A 55 -4.23 -16.55 2.34
C ALA A 55 -4.43 -15.03 2.37
N GLY A 56 -3.50 -14.27 1.74
CA GLY A 56 -3.61 -12.82 1.58
C GLY A 56 -2.47 -12.02 2.22
N GLY A 57 -1.63 -12.62 3.07
CA GLY A 57 -0.61 -11.87 3.80
C GLY A 57 -1.26 -10.77 4.67
N PHE A 58 -0.79 -9.54 4.61
CA PHE A 58 -1.39 -8.42 5.37
C PHE A 58 -2.75 -7.92 4.83
N THR A 59 -3.26 -8.50 3.75
CA THR A 59 -4.61 -8.18 3.24
C THR A 59 -5.67 -9.16 3.70
N HIS A 60 -5.34 -10.12 4.58
CA HIS A 60 -6.35 -11.00 5.15
C HIS A 60 -7.10 -10.33 6.30
N VAL A 61 -8.26 -10.86 6.61
CA VAL A 61 -9.11 -10.44 7.71
C VAL A 61 -9.23 -11.55 8.76
N PHE A 62 -9.55 -11.18 9.99
CA PHE A 62 -9.91 -12.13 11.04
C PHE A 62 -11.23 -11.73 11.70
N LYS A 63 -11.95 -12.73 12.25
CA LYS A 63 -13.21 -12.52 12.92
C LYS A 63 -13.09 -12.85 14.40
N ARG A 64 -13.61 -11.97 15.25
CA ARG A 64 -13.69 -12.19 16.69
C ARG A 64 -14.95 -11.56 17.28
N ASN A 65 -15.68 -12.31 18.07
CA ASN A 65 -16.90 -11.84 18.75
C ASN A 65 -17.94 -11.19 17.82
N GLY A 66 -18.10 -11.71 16.60
CA GLY A 66 -19.05 -11.18 15.61
C GLY A 66 -18.54 -9.98 14.79
N TYR A 67 -17.36 -9.46 15.11
CA TYR A 67 -16.70 -8.39 14.36
C TYR A 67 -15.67 -8.95 13.39
N GLU A 68 -15.46 -8.23 12.30
CA GLU A 68 -14.42 -8.51 11.31
C GLU A 68 -13.38 -7.39 11.33
N TRP A 69 -12.10 -7.77 11.31
CA TRP A 69 -10.98 -6.86 11.44
C TRP A 69 -9.98 -7.10 10.32
N ASP A 70 -9.51 -6.02 9.72
CA ASP A 70 -8.37 -6.07 8.82
C ASP A 70 -7.07 -6.24 9.62
N VAL A 71 -6.09 -6.95 9.03
CA VAL A 71 -4.80 -7.17 9.69
C VAL A 71 -3.82 -6.04 9.43
N GLY A 72 -3.72 -5.56 8.20
CA GLY A 72 -2.70 -4.57 7.89
C GLY A 72 -3.10 -3.49 6.88
N ILE A 73 -4.07 -3.75 6.00
CA ILE A 73 -4.52 -2.79 4.99
C ILE A 73 -6.01 -2.55 5.16
N HIS A 74 -6.38 -1.30 5.44
CA HIS A 74 -7.76 -0.91 5.71
C HIS A 74 -8.39 -0.20 4.50
N TYR A 75 -7.59 0.49 3.69
CA TYR A 75 -8.05 1.19 2.49
C TYR A 75 -6.94 1.29 1.43
N ILE A 76 -7.33 1.56 0.19
CA ILE A 76 -6.40 1.72 -0.94
C ILE A 76 -6.73 3.02 -1.66
N GLY A 77 -5.71 3.86 -1.84
CA GLY A 77 -5.83 5.08 -2.63
C GLY A 77 -5.73 4.84 -4.14
N GLU A 78 -6.10 5.85 -4.92
CA GLU A 78 -5.97 5.90 -6.40
C GLU A 78 -6.83 4.90 -7.18
N VAL A 79 -7.62 4.04 -6.54
CA VAL A 79 -8.47 3.05 -7.24
C VAL A 79 -9.73 3.68 -7.85
N GLN A 80 -10.15 4.86 -7.40
CA GLN A 80 -11.23 5.65 -8.00
C GLN A 80 -10.82 6.25 -9.36
N ASN A 81 -9.52 6.42 -9.61
CA ASN A 81 -8.99 6.90 -10.87
C ASN A 81 -8.79 5.73 -11.84
N LEU A 82 -9.68 5.60 -12.83
CA LEU A 82 -9.67 4.52 -13.83
C LEU A 82 -8.35 4.47 -14.64
N ASN A 83 -7.59 5.57 -14.68
CA ASN A 83 -6.32 5.64 -15.40
C ASN A 83 -5.11 5.31 -14.53
N SER A 84 -5.27 5.19 -13.22
CA SER A 84 -4.16 4.85 -12.33
C SER A 84 -3.63 3.44 -12.61
N PRO A 85 -2.31 3.22 -12.50
CA PRO A 85 -1.70 1.90 -12.70
C PRO A 85 -2.28 0.83 -11.75
N ILE A 86 -2.52 1.21 -10.48
CA ILE A 86 -3.05 0.29 -9.48
C ILE A 86 -4.49 -0.14 -9.80
N ARG A 87 -5.35 0.78 -10.25
CA ARG A 87 -6.71 0.45 -10.69
C ARG A 87 -6.67 -0.49 -11.90
N LYS A 88 -5.88 -0.18 -12.92
CA LYS A 88 -5.75 -1.02 -14.11
C LYS A 88 -5.23 -2.43 -13.78
N MET A 89 -4.30 -2.54 -12.83
CA MET A 89 -3.80 -3.83 -12.37
C MET A 89 -4.92 -4.64 -11.71
N PHE A 90 -5.66 -4.07 -10.77
CA PHE A 90 -6.78 -4.76 -10.14
C PHE A 90 -7.87 -5.15 -11.16
N ASP A 91 -8.27 -4.24 -12.03
CA ASP A 91 -9.25 -4.51 -13.09
C ASP A 91 -8.81 -5.66 -13.98
N TYR A 92 -7.51 -5.74 -14.31
CA TYR A 92 -6.97 -6.81 -15.16
C TYR A 92 -6.93 -8.16 -14.42
N VAL A 93 -6.43 -8.22 -13.19
CA VAL A 93 -6.27 -9.50 -12.48
C VAL A 93 -7.60 -10.06 -11.98
N THR A 94 -8.63 -9.23 -11.79
CA THR A 94 -9.95 -9.63 -11.30
C THR A 94 -11.01 -9.66 -12.41
N ASP A 95 -10.65 -9.43 -13.67
CA ASP A 95 -11.59 -9.28 -14.79
C ASP A 95 -12.67 -8.23 -14.51
N ARG A 96 -12.30 -7.15 -13.79
CA ARG A 96 -13.19 -6.08 -13.34
C ARG A 96 -14.31 -6.52 -12.40
N ASN A 97 -14.19 -7.68 -11.78
CA ASN A 97 -15.17 -8.18 -10.82
C ASN A 97 -14.97 -7.62 -9.38
N LEU A 98 -13.93 -6.81 -9.17
CA LEU A 98 -13.70 -6.16 -7.88
C LEU A 98 -14.41 -4.79 -7.87
N GLU A 99 -15.39 -4.68 -7.01
CA GLU A 99 -16.09 -3.43 -6.74
C GLU A 99 -15.38 -2.63 -5.64
N TRP A 100 -15.38 -1.31 -5.79
CA TRP A 100 -14.74 -0.39 -4.87
C TRP A 100 -15.77 0.50 -4.21
N GLU A 101 -15.74 0.57 -2.90
CA GLU A 101 -16.61 1.44 -2.10
C GLU A 101 -15.87 2.72 -1.70
N ASP A 102 -16.56 3.86 -1.73
CA ASP A 102 -16.01 5.14 -1.27
C ASP A 102 -16.15 5.22 0.25
N MET A 103 -15.07 5.51 0.95
CA MET A 103 -15.04 5.69 2.41
C MET A 103 -15.63 7.03 2.88
N GLY A 104 -16.05 7.90 1.97
CA GLY A 104 -16.49 9.26 2.27
C GLY A 104 -15.35 10.26 2.33
N ASP A 105 -15.62 11.42 2.91
CA ASP A 105 -14.65 12.53 2.90
C ASP A 105 -13.53 12.36 3.94
N ILE A 106 -13.80 11.68 5.05
CA ILE A 106 -12.83 11.38 6.10
C ILE A 106 -12.40 9.93 5.92
N TYR A 107 -11.15 9.72 5.49
CA TYR A 107 -10.62 8.37 5.27
C TYR A 107 -9.82 7.83 6.46
N ASP A 108 -9.38 8.71 7.37
CA ASP A 108 -8.67 8.31 8.58
C ASP A 108 -8.90 9.33 9.70
N ARG A 109 -8.74 8.87 10.95
CA ARG A 109 -8.95 9.69 12.14
C ARG A 109 -7.94 9.36 13.22
N ILE A 110 -7.13 10.33 13.59
CA ILE A 110 -6.14 10.21 14.66
C ILE A 110 -6.72 10.78 15.96
N ILE A 111 -6.68 10.00 17.03
CA ILE A 111 -7.15 10.42 18.34
C ILE A 111 -5.95 10.46 19.31
N ILE A 112 -5.70 11.63 19.87
CA ILE A 112 -4.61 11.85 20.84
C ILE A 112 -5.19 12.48 22.11
N GLY A 113 -5.33 11.70 23.16
CA GLY A 113 -6.07 12.14 24.35
C GLY A 113 -7.51 12.48 24.01
N ASP A 114 -7.94 13.71 24.30
CA ASP A 114 -9.30 14.20 24.02
C ASP A 114 -9.42 14.90 22.66
N LYS A 115 -8.35 14.97 21.89
CA LYS A 115 -8.33 15.66 20.60
C LYS A 115 -8.46 14.68 19.45
N THR A 116 -9.17 15.11 18.41
CA THR A 116 -9.42 14.34 17.19
C THR A 116 -8.94 15.09 15.97
N TYR A 117 -8.21 14.42 15.10
CA TYR A 117 -7.67 14.93 13.85
C TYR A 117 -8.17 14.09 12.70
N ASP A 118 -9.06 14.66 11.88
CA ASP A 118 -9.60 14.00 10.71
C ASP A 118 -8.67 14.18 9.51
N PHE A 119 -8.35 13.09 8.84
CA PHE A 119 -7.66 13.09 7.57
C PHE A 119 -8.69 12.99 6.46
N VAL A 120 -8.71 14.01 5.60
CA VAL A 120 -9.74 14.17 4.57
C VAL A 120 -9.16 13.93 3.19
N LYS A 121 -9.99 13.42 2.28
CA LYS A 121 -9.59 13.16 0.89
C LYS A 121 -9.32 14.45 0.12
N GLY A 122 -8.31 14.36 -0.79
CA GLY A 122 -7.87 15.48 -1.62
C GLY A 122 -6.76 16.30 -0.97
N VAL A 123 -5.67 16.53 -1.72
CA VAL A 123 -4.44 17.15 -1.20
C VAL A 123 -4.70 18.53 -0.61
N GLU A 124 -5.44 19.38 -1.30
CA GLU A 124 -5.74 20.74 -0.81
C GLU A 124 -6.66 20.70 0.41
N ASN A 125 -7.66 19.80 0.42
CA ASN A 125 -8.54 19.65 1.58
C ASN A 125 -7.75 19.16 2.80
N PHE A 126 -6.88 18.16 2.61
CA PHE A 126 -6.00 17.64 3.65
C PHE A 126 -5.08 18.73 4.21
N LYS A 127 -4.43 19.49 3.33
CA LYS A 127 -3.58 20.63 3.73
C LYS A 127 -4.35 21.65 4.56
N ASN A 128 -5.49 22.12 4.04
CA ASN A 128 -6.31 23.13 4.72
C ASN A 128 -6.86 22.62 6.05
N LYS A 129 -7.21 21.33 6.11
CA LYS A 129 -7.69 20.70 7.35
C LYS A 129 -6.59 20.65 8.41
N LEU A 130 -5.36 20.25 8.05
CA LEU A 130 -4.21 20.27 8.95
C LEU A 130 -3.87 21.69 9.41
N ILE A 131 -3.87 22.68 8.51
CA ILE A 131 -3.64 24.09 8.86
C ILE A 131 -4.72 24.59 9.82
N SER A 132 -5.96 24.16 9.67
CA SER A 132 -7.03 24.54 10.62
C SER A 132 -6.80 24.03 12.04
N TYR A 133 -6.11 22.90 12.20
CA TYR A 133 -5.70 22.38 13.50
C TYR A 133 -4.42 23.05 14.04
N PHE A 134 -3.50 23.41 13.14
CA PHE A 134 -2.18 23.95 13.47
C PHE A 134 -1.87 25.21 12.64
N PRO A 135 -2.54 26.35 12.90
CA PRO A 135 -2.42 27.53 12.07
C PRO A 135 -1.01 28.13 12.03
N ASP A 136 -0.25 28.00 13.11
CA ASP A 136 1.14 28.50 13.19
C ASP A 136 2.15 27.60 12.47
N GLU A 137 1.72 26.41 11.99
CA GLU A 137 2.56 25.41 11.36
C GLU A 137 2.32 25.27 9.83
N SER A 138 1.67 26.25 9.22
CA SER A 138 1.29 26.20 7.79
C SER A 138 2.48 25.88 6.88
N SER A 139 3.62 26.52 7.11
CA SER A 139 4.84 26.27 6.33
C SER A 139 5.39 24.85 6.51
N ALA A 140 5.35 24.31 7.72
CA ALA A 140 5.78 22.93 7.98
C ALA A 140 4.87 21.91 7.30
N ILE A 141 3.56 22.14 7.32
CA ILE A 141 2.55 21.30 6.65
C ILE A 141 2.74 21.32 5.14
N GLU A 142 2.93 22.50 4.53
CA GLU A 142 3.20 22.63 3.09
C GLU A 142 4.48 21.90 2.69
N ASN A 143 5.56 22.06 3.45
CA ASN A 143 6.82 21.38 3.23
C ASN A 143 6.69 19.86 3.38
N TYR A 144 5.90 19.38 4.35
CA TYR A 144 5.59 17.96 4.52
C TYR A 144 4.91 17.39 3.28
N ILE A 145 3.85 18.03 2.80
CA ILE A 145 3.11 17.58 1.61
C ILE A 145 4.02 17.57 0.38
N GLN A 146 4.80 18.63 0.16
CA GLN A 146 5.77 18.69 -0.93
C GLN A 146 6.79 17.55 -0.84
N MET A 147 7.28 17.26 0.36
CA MET A 147 8.23 16.18 0.60
C MET A 147 7.63 14.80 0.29
N VAL A 148 6.36 14.56 0.61
CA VAL A 148 5.65 13.32 0.25
C VAL A 148 5.62 13.14 -1.27
N PHE A 149 5.32 14.20 -2.04
CA PHE A 149 5.34 14.13 -3.51
C PHE A 149 6.74 13.89 -4.05
N ASP A 150 7.75 14.54 -3.50
CA ASP A 150 9.15 14.38 -3.92
C ASP A 150 9.66 12.96 -3.61
N CYS A 151 9.29 12.41 -2.47
CA CYS A 151 9.61 11.05 -2.09
C CYS A 151 8.95 10.04 -3.06
N ASN A 152 7.66 10.20 -3.38
CA ASN A 152 6.96 9.37 -4.35
C ASN A 152 7.60 9.43 -5.74
N LYS A 153 8.01 10.61 -6.19
CA LYS A 153 8.73 10.79 -7.46
C LYS A 153 10.10 10.10 -7.45
N ALA A 154 10.82 10.17 -6.33
CA ALA A 154 12.11 9.51 -6.16
C ALA A 154 11.95 7.99 -6.10
N MET A 155 10.91 7.47 -5.45
CA MET A 155 10.59 6.05 -5.34
C MET A 155 10.33 5.41 -6.71
N LYS A 156 9.64 6.09 -7.63
CA LYS A 156 9.45 5.60 -9.01
C LYS A 156 10.77 5.32 -9.71
N LYS A 157 11.77 6.20 -9.57
CA LYS A 157 13.10 6.01 -10.15
C LYS A 157 13.87 4.85 -9.52
N PHE A 158 13.70 4.64 -8.22
CA PHE A 158 14.26 3.50 -7.51
C PHE A 158 13.69 2.17 -8.04
N TYR A 159 12.38 2.06 -8.22
CA TYR A 159 11.76 0.85 -8.77
C TYR A 159 12.14 0.60 -10.23
N ILE A 160 12.26 1.65 -11.05
CA ILE A 160 12.78 1.52 -12.42
C ILE A 160 14.21 0.94 -12.38
N GLU A 161 15.07 1.44 -11.49
CA GLU A 161 16.43 0.90 -11.33
C GLU A 161 16.43 -0.59 -10.96
N LYS A 162 15.53 -1.03 -10.08
CA LYS A 162 15.40 -2.44 -9.71
C LYS A 162 14.91 -3.35 -10.84
N ALA A 163 14.20 -2.80 -11.82
CA ALA A 163 13.75 -3.54 -12.99
C ALA A 163 14.79 -3.60 -14.13
N LEU A 164 15.89 -2.84 -14.03
CA LEU A 164 16.95 -2.84 -15.04
C LEU A 164 17.85 -4.08 -14.91
N PRO A 165 18.42 -4.55 -16.04
CA PRO A 165 19.48 -5.56 -16.00
C PRO A 165 20.66 -5.14 -15.12
N SER A 166 21.28 -6.10 -14.43
CA SER A 166 22.30 -5.85 -13.41
C SER A 166 23.47 -5.00 -13.89
N PHE A 167 23.90 -5.17 -15.14
CA PHE A 167 25.00 -4.38 -15.72
C PHE A 167 24.64 -2.89 -15.90
N ILE A 168 23.39 -2.58 -16.29
CA ILE A 168 22.91 -1.19 -16.42
C ILE A 168 22.73 -0.57 -15.02
N SER A 169 22.16 -1.32 -14.09
CA SER A 169 22.01 -0.89 -12.70
C SER A 169 23.37 -0.63 -12.04
N SER A 170 24.41 -1.41 -12.34
CA SER A 170 25.78 -1.17 -11.86
C SER A 170 26.35 0.18 -12.31
N LEU A 171 26.07 0.58 -13.56
CA LEU A 171 26.58 1.85 -14.12
C LEU A 171 25.79 3.08 -13.68
N PHE A 172 24.47 2.99 -13.70
CA PHE A 172 23.57 4.14 -13.51
C PHE A 172 22.75 4.10 -12.22
N GLY A 173 22.73 2.97 -11.51
CA GLY A 173 21.87 2.74 -10.35
C GLY A 173 22.08 3.77 -9.24
N TYR A 174 23.31 4.19 -8.97
CA TYR A 174 23.58 5.22 -7.97
C TYR A 174 22.83 6.53 -8.25
N PHE A 175 22.82 7.01 -9.49
CA PHE A 175 22.14 8.25 -9.85
C PHE A 175 20.61 8.12 -9.75
N LEU A 176 20.06 6.96 -10.09
CA LEU A 176 18.63 6.71 -10.04
C LEU A 176 18.13 6.61 -8.58
N ARG A 177 18.87 5.98 -7.68
CA ARG A 177 18.48 5.77 -6.28
C ARG A 177 18.93 6.88 -5.32
N LYS A 178 19.88 7.75 -5.69
CA LYS A 178 20.43 8.79 -4.81
C LYS A 178 19.37 9.65 -4.14
N LYS A 179 18.35 10.11 -4.90
CA LYS A 179 17.25 10.92 -4.36
C LYS A 179 16.37 10.12 -3.41
N TYR A 180 16.12 8.85 -3.71
CA TYR A 180 15.34 7.97 -2.84
C TYR A 180 16.08 7.70 -1.52
N LEU A 181 17.38 7.40 -1.57
CA LEU A 181 18.20 7.15 -0.40
C LEU A 181 18.25 8.35 0.55
N LYS A 182 18.11 9.57 0.06
CA LYS A 182 18.00 10.77 0.91
C LYS A 182 16.82 10.68 1.90
N TYR A 183 15.72 10.05 1.48
CA TYR A 183 14.54 9.88 2.33
C TYR A 183 14.59 8.55 3.09
N SER A 184 14.90 7.45 2.43
CA SER A 184 14.86 6.11 3.03
C SER A 184 15.96 5.82 4.07
N SER A 185 16.98 6.66 4.17
CA SER A 185 18.03 6.56 5.21
C SER A 185 17.66 7.21 6.54
N LYS A 186 16.48 7.81 6.64
CA LYS A 186 15.97 8.47 7.85
C LYS A 186 14.65 7.85 8.27
N THR A 187 14.35 7.91 9.54
CA THR A 187 13.02 7.58 10.06
C THR A 187 12.02 8.68 9.73
N THR A 188 10.73 8.36 9.67
CA THR A 188 9.66 9.35 9.50
C THR A 188 9.71 10.41 10.60
N PHE A 189 9.96 10.00 11.85
CA PHE A 189 10.10 10.91 12.98
C PHE A 189 11.24 11.92 12.79
N GLU A 190 12.44 11.48 12.39
CA GLU A 190 13.57 12.38 12.10
C GLU A 190 13.26 13.38 11.02
N VAL A 191 12.58 12.94 9.95
CA VAL A 191 12.20 13.81 8.83
C VAL A 191 11.20 14.85 9.29
N ILE A 192 10.11 14.46 9.97
CA ILE A 192 9.07 15.39 10.40
C ILE A 192 9.60 16.34 11.48
N SER A 193 10.40 15.85 12.43
CA SER A 193 11.06 16.69 13.45
C SER A 193 12.05 17.72 12.88
N SER A 194 12.48 17.53 11.63
CA SER A 194 13.28 18.54 10.91
C SER A 194 12.44 19.68 10.32
N LEU A 195 11.11 19.49 10.20
CA LEU A 195 10.18 20.47 9.64
C LEU A 195 9.53 21.35 10.71
N THR A 196 9.29 20.78 11.89
CA THR A 196 8.61 21.46 12.99
C THR A 196 9.12 20.98 14.35
N GLN A 197 8.97 21.84 15.37
CA GLN A 197 9.18 21.48 16.79
C GLN A 197 7.86 21.20 17.52
N ASN A 198 6.73 21.34 16.87
CA ASN A 198 5.40 21.09 17.43
C ASN A 198 5.19 19.59 17.63
N GLN A 199 5.30 19.14 18.90
CA GLN A 199 5.22 17.74 19.26
C GLN A 199 3.85 17.11 18.94
N GLU A 200 2.79 17.90 18.94
CA GLU A 200 1.46 17.41 18.62
C GLU A 200 1.31 17.15 17.11
N LEU A 201 1.77 18.10 16.29
CA LEU A 201 1.80 17.91 14.83
C LEU A 201 2.70 16.72 14.43
N ILE A 202 3.87 16.57 15.08
CA ILE A 202 4.76 15.41 14.86
C ILE A 202 4.00 14.11 15.13
N LYS A 203 3.29 14.00 16.27
CA LYS A 203 2.50 12.82 16.61
C LYS A 203 1.41 12.54 15.59
N VAL A 204 0.67 13.57 15.17
CA VAL A 204 -0.40 13.44 14.16
C VAL A 204 0.15 12.96 12.82
N LEU A 205 1.31 13.43 12.38
CA LEU A 205 1.91 13.06 11.09
C LEU A 205 2.70 11.74 11.12
N THR A 206 2.95 11.16 12.32
CA THR A 206 3.68 9.89 12.49
C THR A 206 2.82 8.73 12.98
N ALA A 207 1.53 8.97 13.22
CA ALA A 207 0.57 7.98 13.71
C ALA A 207 0.24 6.89 12.69
#